data_03501c8304af9f756ea2077308cf0349
#
_entry.id   03501c8304af9f756ea2077308cf0349
#
_cell.length_a   1.000
_cell.length_b   1.000
_cell.length_c   1.000
_cell.angle_alpha   90.00
_cell.angle_beta   90.00
_cell.angle_gamma   90.00
#
_symmetry.space_group_name_H-M   'P 1'
#
loop_
_entity.id
_entity.type
_entity.pdbx_description
1 polymer ?
#
loop_
_entity_poly.entity_id
_entity_poly.type
_entity_poly.pdbx_seq_one_letter_code
_entity_poly.pdbx_strand_id
1 'polypeptide(L)'
;MGEEDNDEILTEEMLWERIPEVEGEERANTYYELSARIYARGQYDEALALAETARDIYSTLATNSSKEGLAQAYSAIGYNLNQLKRMDEAATAMSEAVTILRGNKSPIALELACTLGEWYYSSLNYEKVIETMTECVQEHLVDGNELGAANDLHLIGSAQRELGQYEIAVETFFEARRLYKSLKEVISVARCDQKIASCLVELGDGQAAL
;
A
#
# COMPACT_ATOMS: atom_id res chain seq x y z
N MET A 1 15.43 -15.30 -38.36
CA MET A 1 16.48 -14.50 -37.70
C MET A 1 15.69 -13.62 -36.74
N GLY A 2 15.56 -14.10 -35.50
CA GLY A 2 14.88 -13.33 -34.44
C GLY A 2 15.81 -12.22 -34.02
N GLU A 3 15.30 -11.02 -34.01
CA GLU A 3 15.89 -9.92 -33.26
C GLU A 3 15.72 -10.32 -31.78
N GLU A 4 16.81 -10.70 -31.14
CA GLU A 4 16.91 -10.74 -29.70
C GLU A 4 16.82 -9.26 -29.26
N ASP A 5 15.68 -8.87 -28.69
CA ASP A 5 15.56 -7.64 -27.91
C ASP A 5 16.57 -7.76 -26.76
N ASN A 6 17.75 -7.25 -27.03
CA ASN A 6 18.78 -7.08 -26.03
C ASN A 6 18.37 -5.83 -25.23
N ASP A 7 17.44 -6.00 -24.28
CA ASP A 7 17.14 -4.97 -23.27
C ASP A 7 18.40 -4.76 -22.43
N GLU A 8 19.30 -3.97 -22.97
CA GLU A 8 20.53 -3.56 -22.31
C GLU A 8 20.15 -2.79 -21.06
N ILE A 9 20.33 -3.41 -19.90
CA ILE A 9 20.03 -2.78 -18.60
C ILE A 9 20.89 -1.53 -18.50
N LEU A 10 20.30 -0.36 -18.75
CA LEU A 10 20.98 0.93 -18.68
C LEU A 10 21.62 1.10 -17.30
N THR A 11 22.88 1.55 -17.25
CA THR A 11 23.51 1.89 -15.98
C THR A 11 22.95 3.22 -15.44
N GLU A 12 23.15 3.50 -14.15
CA GLU A 12 22.76 4.79 -13.57
C GLU A 12 23.41 5.97 -14.29
N GLU A 13 24.67 5.83 -14.68
CA GLU A 13 25.44 6.82 -15.43
C GLU A 13 24.81 7.10 -16.81
N MET A 14 24.41 6.05 -17.54
CA MET A 14 23.71 6.17 -18.82
C MET A 14 22.34 6.83 -18.67
N LEU A 15 21.62 6.58 -17.57
CA LEU A 15 20.35 7.26 -17.31
C LEU A 15 20.54 8.75 -17.07
N TRP A 16 21.58 9.16 -16.35
CA TRP A 16 21.91 10.57 -16.15
C TRP A 16 22.29 11.26 -17.47
N GLU A 17 23.05 10.61 -18.33
CA GLU A 17 23.43 11.12 -19.63
C GLU A 17 22.22 11.24 -20.56
N ARG A 18 21.22 10.36 -20.44
CA ARG A 18 20.01 10.34 -21.25
C ARG A 18 19.05 11.51 -20.96
N ILE A 19 18.98 12.00 -19.72
CA ILE A 19 18.01 13.04 -19.32
C ILE A 19 17.94 14.26 -20.26
N PRO A 20 19.07 14.88 -20.68
CA PRO A 20 19.03 16.01 -21.57
C PRO A 20 18.61 15.67 -23.02
N GLU A 21 18.66 14.39 -23.40
CA GLU A 21 18.37 13.92 -24.75
C GLU A 21 16.90 13.56 -24.98
N VAL A 22 16.15 13.36 -23.88
CA VAL A 22 14.73 12.91 -23.91
C VAL A 22 13.79 13.96 -23.36
N GLU A 23 12.51 13.90 -23.76
CA GLU A 23 11.46 14.83 -23.34
C GLU A 23 10.17 14.10 -22.94
N GLY A 24 9.26 14.82 -22.32
CA GLY A 24 7.93 14.34 -21.99
C GLY A 24 7.94 13.07 -21.13
N GLU A 25 7.20 12.05 -21.55
CA GLU A 25 7.03 10.81 -20.83
C GLU A 25 8.34 10.01 -20.68
N GLU A 26 9.17 10.03 -21.71
CA GLU A 26 10.45 9.32 -21.68
C GLU A 26 11.42 9.94 -20.64
N ARG A 27 11.43 11.26 -20.51
CA ARG A 27 12.19 11.94 -19.45
C ARG A 27 11.65 11.59 -18.07
N ALA A 28 10.33 11.55 -17.90
CA ALA A 28 9.70 11.16 -16.64
C ALA A 28 10.06 9.72 -16.25
N ASN A 29 10.00 8.77 -17.20
CA ASN A 29 10.42 7.39 -17.00
C ASN A 29 11.88 7.29 -16.53
N THR A 30 12.77 8.08 -17.14
CA THR A 30 14.20 8.11 -16.78
C THR A 30 14.41 8.59 -15.34
N TYR A 31 13.72 9.66 -14.92
CA TYR A 31 13.78 10.13 -13.53
C TYR A 31 13.20 9.11 -12.54
N TYR A 32 12.08 8.45 -12.89
CA TYR A 32 11.48 7.42 -12.07
C TYR A 32 12.43 6.23 -11.89
N GLU A 33 13.06 5.76 -12.97
CA GLU A 33 14.03 4.65 -12.92
C GLU A 33 15.27 5.01 -12.07
N LEU A 34 15.81 6.22 -12.21
CA LEU A 34 16.87 6.73 -11.35
C LEU A 34 16.45 6.74 -9.87
N SER A 35 15.24 7.24 -9.59
CA SER A 35 14.70 7.24 -8.22
C SER A 35 14.68 5.84 -7.63
N ALA A 36 14.23 4.82 -8.38
CA ALA A 36 14.19 3.44 -7.91
C ALA A 36 15.58 2.88 -7.58
N ARG A 37 16.58 3.19 -8.42
CA ARG A 37 17.97 2.74 -8.19
C ARG A 37 18.61 3.41 -6.99
N ILE A 38 18.40 4.72 -6.84
CA ILE A 38 18.92 5.50 -5.72
C ILE A 38 18.22 5.09 -4.41
N TYR A 39 16.92 4.79 -4.46
CA TYR A 39 16.18 4.18 -3.35
C TYR A 39 16.82 2.87 -2.88
N ALA A 40 17.18 1.98 -3.81
CA ALA A 40 17.80 0.70 -3.50
C ALA A 40 19.17 0.85 -2.79
N ARG A 41 19.85 1.99 -2.96
CA ARG A 41 21.08 2.35 -2.25
C ARG A 41 20.85 3.01 -0.90
N GLY A 42 19.59 3.22 -0.50
CA GLY A 42 19.24 3.85 0.76
C GLY A 42 19.36 5.39 0.77
N GLN A 43 19.52 6.03 -0.38
CA GLN A 43 19.64 7.48 -0.53
C GLN A 43 18.24 8.10 -0.73
N TYR A 44 17.40 8.01 0.30
CA TYR A 44 15.97 8.30 0.19
C TYR A 44 15.62 9.75 -0.12
N ASP A 45 16.40 10.74 0.35
CA ASP A 45 16.16 12.16 0.03
C ASP A 45 16.42 12.46 -1.45
N GLU A 46 17.48 11.90 -2.03
CA GLU A 46 17.79 12.06 -3.44
C GLU A 46 16.76 11.31 -4.33
N ALA A 47 16.42 10.07 -3.95
CA ALA A 47 15.40 9.30 -4.62
C ALA A 47 14.03 10.00 -4.59
N LEU A 48 13.67 10.63 -3.47
CA LEU A 48 12.46 11.43 -3.34
C LEU A 48 12.43 12.58 -4.35
N ALA A 49 13.50 13.37 -4.43
CA ALA A 49 13.57 14.50 -5.34
C ALA A 49 13.42 14.09 -6.81
N LEU A 50 13.99 12.94 -7.20
CA LEU A 50 13.85 12.38 -8.53
C LEU A 50 12.42 11.89 -8.81
N ALA A 51 11.79 11.20 -7.85
CA ALA A 51 10.41 10.76 -7.98
C ALA A 51 9.43 11.95 -8.08
N GLU A 52 9.68 13.03 -7.33
CA GLU A 52 8.90 14.27 -7.42
C GLU A 52 9.06 14.92 -8.80
N THR A 53 10.28 14.92 -9.36
CA THR A 53 10.53 15.42 -10.70
C THR A 53 9.78 14.60 -11.76
N ALA A 54 9.79 13.28 -11.64
CA ALA A 54 9.04 12.39 -12.53
C ALA A 54 7.53 12.68 -12.44
N ARG A 55 6.97 12.78 -11.21
CA ARG A 55 5.56 13.14 -10.95
C ARG A 55 5.19 14.45 -11.64
N ASP A 56 6.01 15.46 -11.48
CA ASP A 56 5.72 16.80 -12.04
C ASP A 56 5.66 16.76 -13.57
N ILE A 57 6.56 16.03 -14.20
CA ILE A 57 6.52 15.84 -15.65
C ILE A 57 5.27 15.05 -16.06
N TYR A 58 4.99 13.89 -15.43
CA TYR A 58 3.80 13.08 -15.75
C TYR A 58 2.51 13.88 -15.58
N SER A 59 2.43 14.75 -14.56
CA SER A 59 1.24 15.56 -14.29
C SER A 59 0.90 16.54 -15.41
N THR A 60 1.88 16.91 -16.25
CA THR A 60 1.67 17.78 -17.41
C THR A 60 1.19 17.04 -18.65
N LEU A 61 1.25 15.70 -18.62
CA LEU A 61 0.90 14.85 -19.76
C LEU A 61 -0.55 14.37 -19.64
N ALA A 62 -1.24 14.21 -20.78
CA ALA A 62 -2.66 13.86 -20.80
C ALA A 62 -2.95 12.44 -21.36
N THR A 63 -1.96 11.57 -21.40
CA THR A 63 -2.09 10.20 -21.94
C THR A 63 -2.49 9.20 -20.85
N ASN A 64 -2.99 8.02 -21.24
CA ASN A 64 -3.29 6.98 -20.27
C ASN A 64 -2.01 6.37 -19.67
N SER A 65 -0.95 6.23 -20.45
CA SER A 65 0.35 5.77 -19.95
C SER A 65 0.96 6.74 -18.93
N SER A 66 0.82 8.05 -19.18
CA SER A 66 1.28 9.05 -18.20
C SER A 66 0.53 9.02 -16.88
N LYS A 67 -0.75 8.58 -16.85
CA LYS A 67 -1.48 8.36 -15.60
C LYS A 67 -0.91 7.18 -14.80
N GLU A 68 -0.53 6.12 -15.49
CA GLU A 68 0.11 4.97 -14.86
C GLU A 68 1.49 5.35 -14.30
N GLY A 69 2.30 6.06 -15.08
CA GLY A 69 3.57 6.63 -14.66
C GLY A 69 3.42 7.61 -13.49
N LEU A 70 2.37 8.44 -13.52
CA LEU A 70 2.04 9.34 -12.41
C LEU A 70 1.76 8.57 -11.10
N ALA A 71 0.97 7.50 -11.17
CA ALA A 71 0.70 6.66 -10.02
C ALA A 71 1.96 5.95 -9.49
N GLN A 72 2.83 5.48 -10.39
CA GLN A 72 4.11 4.91 -10.02
C GLN A 72 5.02 5.93 -9.33
N ALA A 73 5.07 7.17 -9.84
CA ALA A 73 5.84 8.24 -9.22
C ALA A 73 5.30 8.59 -7.82
N TYR A 74 3.98 8.67 -7.63
CA TYR A 74 3.37 8.86 -6.32
C TYR A 74 3.67 7.70 -5.36
N SER A 75 3.65 6.46 -5.83
CA SER A 75 4.04 5.30 -5.02
C SER A 75 5.51 5.41 -4.59
N ALA A 76 6.41 5.76 -5.52
CA ALA A 76 7.83 5.94 -5.21
C ALA A 76 8.05 7.06 -4.17
N ILE A 77 7.35 8.19 -4.31
CA ILE A 77 7.34 9.26 -3.32
C ILE A 77 6.90 8.72 -1.96
N GLY A 78 5.79 7.98 -1.91
CA GLY A 78 5.27 7.39 -0.69
C GLY A 78 6.29 6.47 -0.01
N TYR A 79 6.92 5.56 -0.76
CA TYR A 79 7.94 4.67 -0.21
C TYR A 79 9.17 5.43 0.31
N ASN A 80 9.67 6.45 -0.41
CA ASN A 80 10.78 7.27 0.04
C ASN A 80 10.44 8.00 1.35
N LEU A 81 9.28 8.65 1.40
CA LEU A 81 8.80 9.37 2.59
C LEU A 81 8.62 8.42 3.80
N ASN A 82 8.14 7.21 3.58
CA ASN A 82 8.03 6.19 4.63
C ASN A 82 9.40 5.82 5.20
N GLN A 83 10.42 5.64 4.36
CA GLN A 83 11.79 5.39 4.83
C GLN A 83 12.36 6.58 5.62
N LEU A 84 12.02 7.80 5.21
CA LEU A 84 12.37 9.04 5.91
C LEU A 84 11.54 9.29 7.17
N LYS A 85 10.60 8.38 7.53
CA LYS A 85 9.69 8.49 8.68
C LYS A 85 8.70 9.65 8.61
N ARG A 86 8.45 10.18 7.42
CA ARG A 86 7.45 11.21 7.13
C ARG A 86 6.10 10.54 6.80
N MET A 87 5.51 9.87 7.80
CA MET A 87 4.41 8.91 7.61
C MET A 87 3.14 9.54 7.01
N ASP A 88 2.74 10.73 7.44
CA ASP A 88 1.52 11.39 6.95
C ASP A 88 1.65 11.79 5.48
N GLU A 89 2.82 12.27 5.10
CA GLU A 89 3.11 12.63 3.72
C GLU A 89 3.22 11.37 2.83
N ALA A 90 3.82 10.31 3.36
CA ALA A 90 3.90 9.01 2.70
C ALA A 90 2.50 8.46 2.40
N ALA A 91 1.62 8.47 3.40
CA ALA A 91 0.24 8.01 3.24
C ALA A 91 -0.55 8.89 2.24
N THR A 92 -0.31 10.19 2.23
CA THR A 92 -0.94 11.11 1.27
C THR A 92 -0.51 10.76 -0.16
N ALA A 93 0.79 10.62 -0.41
CA ALA A 93 1.30 10.26 -1.73
C ALA A 93 0.78 8.88 -2.20
N MET A 94 0.77 7.89 -1.30
CA MET A 94 0.24 6.56 -1.62
C MET A 94 -1.26 6.60 -1.92
N SER A 95 -2.04 7.42 -1.23
CA SER A 95 -3.48 7.60 -1.48
C SER A 95 -3.75 8.15 -2.89
N GLU A 96 -2.92 9.10 -3.36
CA GLU A 96 -3.00 9.60 -4.74
C GLU A 96 -2.72 8.48 -5.76
N ALA A 97 -1.68 7.67 -5.52
CA ALA A 97 -1.37 6.53 -6.38
C ALA A 97 -2.54 5.54 -6.47
N VAL A 98 -3.11 5.14 -5.33
CA VAL A 98 -4.27 4.24 -5.25
C VAL A 98 -5.46 4.80 -6.00
N THR A 99 -5.76 6.09 -5.82
CA THR A 99 -6.89 6.77 -6.49
C THR A 99 -6.75 6.73 -8.01
N ILE A 100 -5.57 7.03 -8.54
CA ILE A 100 -5.29 7.00 -9.98
C ILE A 100 -5.43 5.56 -10.52
N LEU A 101 -4.84 4.59 -9.82
CA LEU A 101 -4.84 3.17 -10.25
C LEU A 101 -6.24 2.56 -10.21
N ARG A 102 -7.06 2.87 -9.19
CA ARG A 102 -8.47 2.46 -9.15
C ARG A 102 -9.26 3.07 -10.30
N GLY A 103 -9.04 4.35 -10.61
CA GLY A 103 -9.65 5.02 -11.76
C GLY A 103 -9.32 4.34 -13.10
N ASN A 104 -8.14 3.74 -13.21
CA ASN A 104 -7.68 2.99 -14.37
C ASN A 104 -7.98 1.47 -14.30
N LYS A 105 -8.63 0.99 -13.24
CA LYS A 105 -8.90 -0.44 -12.95
C LYS A 105 -7.62 -1.30 -12.96
N SER A 106 -6.53 -0.74 -12.46
CA SER A 106 -5.25 -1.45 -12.38
C SER A 106 -5.28 -2.52 -11.28
N PRO A 107 -4.79 -3.73 -11.56
CA PRO A 107 -4.74 -4.80 -10.55
C PRO A 107 -3.80 -4.49 -9.37
N ILE A 108 -2.86 -3.56 -9.53
CA ILE A 108 -1.92 -3.15 -8.48
C ILE A 108 -2.60 -2.25 -7.43
N ALA A 109 -3.76 -1.66 -7.76
CA ALA A 109 -4.45 -0.73 -6.87
C ALA A 109 -4.76 -1.34 -5.50
N LEU A 110 -5.19 -2.60 -5.47
CA LEU A 110 -5.53 -3.31 -4.24
C LEU A 110 -4.31 -3.55 -3.35
N GLU A 111 -3.18 -3.96 -3.93
CA GLU A 111 -1.93 -4.17 -3.19
C GLU A 111 -1.43 -2.87 -2.53
N LEU A 112 -1.47 -1.75 -3.28
CA LEU A 112 -1.09 -0.45 -2.73
C LEU A 112 -2.09 0.05 -1.69
N ALA A 113 -3.38 -0.23 -1.85
CA ALA A 113 -4.39 0.11 -0.84
C ALA A 113 -4.18 -0.66 0.47
N CYS A 114 -3.82 -1.95 0.41
CA CYS A 114 -3.46 -2.73 1.59
C CYS A 114 -2.22 -2.13 2.29
N THR A 115 -1.18 -1.79 1.53
CA THR A 115 0.02 -1.10 2.05
C THR A 115 -0.34 0.23 2.71
N LEU A 116 -1.22 1.01 2.08
CA LEU A 116 -1.70 2.28 2.62
C LEU A 116 -2.43 2.10 3.96
N GLY A 117 -3.26 1.08 4.08
CA GLY A 117 -3.94 0.74 5.33
C GLY A 117 -2.97 0.41 6.47
N GLU A 118 -1.90 -0.33 6.17
CA GLU A 118 -0.83 -0.61 7.15
C GLU A 118 -0.10 0.68 7.58
N TRP A 119 0.13 1.60 6.64
CA TRP A 119 0.74 2.90 6.96
C TRP A 119 -0.17 3.77 7.80
N TYR A 120 -1.49 3.81 7.51
CA TYR A 120 -2.46 4.48 8.35
C TYR A 120 -2.49 3.89 9.76
N TYR A 121 -2.39 2.57 9.90
CA TYR A 121 -2.30 1.92 11.21
C TYR A 121 -1.04 2.35 11.97
N SER A 122 0.10 2.37 11.28
CA SER A 122 1.40 2.77 11.85
C SER A 122 1.45 4.25 12.26
N SER A 123 0.69 5.11 11.57
CA SER A 123 0.53 6.53 11.90
C SER A 123 -0.65 6.82 12.84
N LEU A 124 -1.25 5.76 13.43
CA LEU A 124 -2.37 5.85 14.38
C LEU A 124 -3.65 6.48 13.80
N ASN A 125 -3.79 6.50 12.48
CA ASN A 125 -4.97 7.03 11.80
C ASN A 125 -6.00 5.92 11.57
N TYR A 126 -6.59 5.45 12.67
CA TYR A 126 -7.40 4.24 12.71
C TYR A 126 -8.72 4.34 11.92
N GLU A 127 -9.30 5.54 11.82
CA GLU A 127 -10.50 5.77 11.01
C GLU A 127 -10.21 5.51 9.53
N LYS A 128 -9.07 5.99 9.02
CA LYS A 128 -8.66 5.74 7.64
C LYS A 128 -8.27 4.28 7.40
N VAL A 129 -7.76 3.58 8.41
CA VAL A 129 -7.55 2.12 8.31
C VAL A 129 -8.88 1.43 8.02
N ILE A 130 -9.91 1.72 8.81
CA ILE A 130 -11.23 1.09 8.68
C ILE A 130 -11.83 1.38 7.29
N GLU A 131 -11.78 2.64 6.86
CA GLU A 131 -12.27 3.06 5.55
C GLU A 131 -11.57 2.30 4.41
N THR A 132 -10.23 2.40 4.35
CA THR A 132 -9.43 1.81 3.27
C THR A 132 -9.53 0.29 3.25
N MET A 133 -9.40 -0.36 4.42
CA MET A 133 -9.43 -1.82 4.49
C MET A 133 -10.82 -2.41 4.24
N THR A 134 -11.90 -1.69 4.53
CA THR A 134 -13.25 -2.15 4.19
C THR A 134 -13.43 -2.32 2.69
N GLU A 135 -12.89 -1.40 1.89
CA GLU A 135 -12.88 -1.54 0.43
C GLU A 135 -12.01 -2.73 -0.02
N CYS A 136 -10.81 -2.89 0.57
CA CYS A 136 -9.92 -4.02 0.26
C CYS A 136 -10.56 -5.38 0.58
N VAL A 137 -11.27 -5.51 1.70
CA VAL A 137 -12.04 -6.74 2.05
C VAL A 137 -13.01 -7.10 0.94
N GLN A 138 -13.77 -6.12 0.44
CA GLN A 138 -14.75 -6.36 -0.63
C GLN A 138 -14.08 -6.80 -1.92
N GLU A 139 -13.00 -6.13 -2.32
CA GLU A 139 -12.23 -6.48 -3.51
C GLU A 139 -11.64 -7.90 -3.39
N HIS A 140 -11.00 -8.23 -2.26
CA HIS A 140 -10.45 -9.56 -2.00
C HIS A 140 -11.52 -10.66 -2.05
N LEU A 141 -12.71 -10.41 -1.48
CA LEU A 141 -13.81 -11.40 -1.52
C LEU A 141 -14.35 -11.61 -2.94
N VAL A 142 -14.42 -10.56 -3.75
CA VAL A 142 -14.83 -10.66 -5.18
C VAL A 142 -13.81 -11.48 -5.96
N ASP A 143 -12.52 -11.33 -5.67
CA ASP A 143 -11.43 -12.07 -6.31
C ASP A 143 -11.24 -13.48 -5.75
N GLY A 144 -12.02 -13.88 -4.74
CA GLY A 144 -11.89 -15.19 -4.06
C GLY A 144 -10.64 -15.30 -3.17
N ASN A 145 -9.99 -14.20 -2.87
CA ASN A 145 -8.83 -14.15 -1.97
C ASN A 145 -9.28 -14.05 -0.49
N GLU A 146 -9.81 -15.15 0.04
CA GLU A 146 -10.28 -15.21 1.43
C GLU A 146 -9.17 -14.92 2.45
N LEU A 147 -7.91 -15.22 2.13
CA LEU A 147 -6.79 -14.93 3.02
C LEU A 147 -6.52 -13.42 3.10
N GLY A 148 -6.53 -12.72 1.97
CA GLY A 148 -6.43 -11.25 1.92
C GLY A 148 -7.55 -10.61 2.73
N ALA A 149 -8.80 -11.00 2.48
CA ALA A 149 -9.96 -10.49 3.23
C ALA A 149 -9.84 -10.73 4.75
N ALA A 150 -9.34 -11.90 5.17
CA ALA A 150 -9.15 -12.20 6.59
C ALA A 150 -8.04 -11.34 7.23
N ASN A 151 -6.96 -11.05 6.49
CA ASN A 151 -5.90 -10.16 6.96
C ASN A 151 -6.41 -8.72 7.12
N ASP A 152 -7.19 -8.23 6.16
CA ASP A 152 -7.77 -6.89 6.20
C ASP A 152 -8.77 -6.75 7.35
N LEU A 153 -9.67 -7.73 7.54
CA LEU A 153 -10.59 -7.77 8.69
C LEU A 153 -9.83 -7.77 10.02
N HIS A 154 -8.73 -8.50 10.12
CA HIS A 154 -7.89 -8.49 11.33
C HIS A 154 -7.29 -7.10 11.59
N LEU A 155 -6.89 -6.37 10.55
CA LEU A 155 -6.39 -5.01 10.67
C LEU A 155 -7.50 -4.02 11.06
N ILE A 156 -8.70 -4.15 10.46
CA ILE A 156 -9.89 -3.37 10.83
C ILE A 156 -10.22 -3.58 12.31
N GLY A 157 -10.33 -4.83 12.76
CA GLY A 157 -10.63 -5.15 14.17
C GLY A 157 -9.57 -4.59 15.12
N SER A 158 -8.30 -4.57 14.69
CA SER A 158 -7.24 -3.96 15.49
C SER A 158 -7.40 -2.44 15.58
N ALA A 159 -7.74 -1.75 14.48
CA ALA A 159 -8.02 -0.31 14.48
C ALA A 159 -9.24 0.05 15.32
N GLN A 160 -10.33 -0.71 15.22
CA GLN A 160 -11.54 -0.54 16.04
C GLN A 160 -11.22 -0.69 17.53
N ARG A 161 -10.38 -1.66 17.91
CA ARG A 161 -9.93 -1.83 19.30
C ARG A 161 -9.15 -0.62 19.80
N GLU A 162 -8.23 -0.07 19.00
CA GLU A 162 -7.47 1.13 19.36
C GLU A 162 -8.36 2.38 19.51
N LEU A 163 -9.49 2.43 18.78
CA LEU A 163 -10.55 3.45 18.94
C LEU A 163 -11.49 3.20 20.13
N GLY A 164 -11.29 2.12 20.89
CA GLY A 164 -12.15 1.74 22.01
C GLY A 164 -13.52 1.16 21.60
N GLN A 165 -13.68 0.82 20.32
CA GLN A 165 -14.90 0.21 19.76
C GLN A 165 -14.89 -1.31 19.98
N TYR A 166 -14.82 -1.75 21.25
CA TYR A 166 -14.52 -3.14 21.59
C TYR A 166 -15.57 -4.14 21.12
N GLU A 167 -16.86 -3.81 21.19
CA GLU A 167 -17.94 -4.68 20.72
C GLU A 167 -17.82 -4.95 19.23
N ILE A 168 -17.60 -3.89 18.45
CA ILE A 168 -17.48 -3.99 16.99
C ILE A 168 -16.20 -4.74 16.62
N ALA A 169 -15.10 -4.47 17.33
CA ALA A 169 -13.83 -5.18 17.14
C ALA A 169 -13.98 -6.69 17.36
N VAL A 170 -14.73 -7.12 18.38
CA VAL A 170 -14.99 -8.54 18.66
C VAL A 170 -15.72 -9.17 17.47
N GLU A 171 -16.75 -8.54 16.93
CA GLU A 171 -17.50 -9.05 15.77
C GLU A 171 -16.58 -9.17 14.55
N THR A 172 -15.79 -8.13 14.26
CA THR A 172 -14.84 -8.12 13.14
C THR A 172 -13.76 -9.20 13.28
N PHE A 173 -13.22 -9.42 14.49
CA PHE A 173 -12.27 -10.51 14.74
C PHE A 173 -12.91 -11.89 14.60
N PHE A 174 -14.18 -12.06 14.94
CA PHE A 174 -14.90 -13.31 14.68
C PHE A 174 -15.04 -13.59 13.19
N GLU A 175 -15.30 -12.59 12.36
CA GLU A 175 -15.35 -12.75 10.91
C GLU A 175 -13.98 -13.16 10.34
N ALA A 176 -12.91 -12.44 10.70
CA ALA A 176 -11.55 -12.80 10.31
C ALA A 176 -11.20 -14.23 10.73
N ARG A 177 -11.49 -14.59 12.00
CA ARG A 177 -11.28 -15.92 12.55
C ARG A 177 -12.00 -17.02 11.76
N ARG A 178 -13.24 -16.76 11.34
CA ARG A 178 -14.02 -17.73 10.53
C ARG A 178 -13.32 -18.02 9.21
N LEU A 179 -12.83 -16.98 8.50
CA LEU A 179 -12.08 -17.14 7.25
C LEU A 179 -10.74 -17.85 7.49
N TYR A 180 -9.97 -17.48 8.50
CA TYR A 180 -8.72 -18.17 8.83
C TYR A 180 -8.96 -19.65 9.19
N LYS A 181 -10.08 -19.97 9.85
CA LYS A 181 -10.43 -21.35 10.19
C LYS A 181 -10.77 -22.19 8.96
N SER A 182 -11.49 -21.65 7.98
CA SER A 182 -11.77 -22.34 6.69
C SER A 182 -10.48 -22.64 5.91
N LEU A 183 -9.50 -21.72 6.00
CA LEU A 183 -8.18 -21.83 5.38
C LEU A 183 -7.17 -22.68 6.18
N LYS A 184 -7.53 -23.14 7.36
CA LYS A 184 -6.66 -23.90 8.30
C LYS A 184 -5.46 -23.09 8.80
N GLU A 185 -5.56 -21.78 8.85
CA GLU A 185 -4.56 -20.82 9.35
C GLU A 185 -4.55 -20.78 10.88
N VAL A 186 -4.02 -21.83 11.52
CA VAL A 186 -4.10 -22.05 12.98
C VAL A 186 -3.50 -20.88 13.79
N ILE A 187 -2.38 -20.32 13.35
CA ILE A 187 -1.72 -19.22 14.07
C ILE A 187 -2.57 -17.96 14.00
N SER A 188 -3.19 -17.67 12.85
CA SER A 188 -4.04 -16.50 12.66
C SER A 188 -5.35 -16.62 13.43
N VAL A 189 -5.90 -17.83 13.54
CA VAL A 189 -7.04 -18.14 14.45
C VAL A 189 -6.68 -17.82 15.89
N ALA A 190 -5.54 -18.30 16.38
CA ALA A 190 -5.11 -18.03 17.76
C ALA A 190 -4.87 -16.53 18.03
N ARG A 191 -4.35 -15.79 17.04
CA ARG A 191 -4.21 -14.33 17.13
C ARG A 191 -5.57 -13.62 17.24
N CYS A 192 -6.57 -14.05 16.48
CA CYS A 192 -7.92 -13.52 16.61
C CYS A 192 -8.50 -13.83 17.99
N ASP A 193 -8.36 -15.08 18.50
CA ASP A 193 -8.85 -15.46 19.83
C ASP A 193 -8.21 -14.60 20.93
N GLN A 194 -6.91 -14.32 20.85
CA GLN A 194 -6.22 -13.41 21.76
C GLN A 194 -6.78 -11.98 21.72
N LYS A 195 -7.04 -11.45 20.52
CA LYS A 195 -7.60 -10.10 20.34
C LYS A 195 -9.04 -10.02 20.87
N ILE A 196 -9.86 -11.02 20.59
CA ILE A 196 -11.23 -11.14 21.12
C ILE A 196 -11.19 -11.15 22.64
N ALA A 197 -10.37 -12.02 23.25
CA ALA A 197 -10.23 -12.09 24.71
C ALA A 197 -9.81 -10.73 25.30
N SER A 198 -8.86 -10.03 24.69
CA SER A 198 -8.44 -8.69 25.11
C SER A 198 -9.60 -7.68 25.07
N CYS A 199 -10.40 -7.66 23.99
CA CYS A 199 -11.55 -6.77 23.89
C CYS A 199 -12.62 -7.10 24.95
N LEU A 200 -12.90 -8.39 25.22
CA LEU A 200 -13.86 -8.82 26.25
C LEU A 200 -13.44 -8.41 27.66
N VAL A 201 -12.13 -8.44 27.94
CA VAL A 201 -11.60 -7.94 29.23
C VAL A 201 -11.86 -6.44 29.40
N GLU A 202 -11.63 -5.64 28.34
CA GLU A 202 -11.91 -4.20 28.36
C GLU A 202 -13.41 -3.90 28.51
N LEU A 203 -14.28 -4.76 27.98
CA LEU A 203 -15.73 -4.68 28.16
C LEU A 203 -16.21 -5.09 29.55
N GLY A 204 -15.32 -5.61 30.38
CA GLY A 204 -15.68 -6.13 31.73
C GLY A 204 -16.24 -7.55 31.72
N ASP A 205 -16.23 -8.23 30.60
CA ASP A 205 -16.70 -9.61 30.42
C ASP A 205 -15.58 -10.65 30.68
N GLY A 206 -14.71 -10.36 31.64
CA GLY A 206 -13.52 -11.18 31.90
C GLY A 206 -13.80 -12.68 32.13
N GLN A 207 -15.03 -13.06 32.49
CA GLN A 207 -15.43 -14.46 32.58
C GLN A 207 -15.65 -15.14 31.23
N ALA A 208 -15.98 -14.38 30.20
CA ALA A 208 -16.15 -14.86 28.82
C ALA A 208 -14.80 -14.95 28.05
N ALA A 209 -13.75 -14.35 28.61
CA ALA A 209 -12.41 -14.32 28.01
C ALA A 209 -11.55 -15.55 28.38
N LEU A 210 -11.99 -16.35 29.39
CA LEU A 210 -11.33 -17.58 29.83
C LEU A 210 -11.97 -18.84 29.21
#